data_5f7ad671fd743ac34b35c5bcd9ce32d1
#
_entry.id   5f7ad671fd743ac34b35c5bcd9ce32d1
#
_cell.length_a   1.000
_cell.length_b   1.000
_cell.length_c   1.000
_cell.angle_alpha   90.00
_cell.angle_beta   90.00
_cell.angle_gamma   90.00
#
_symmetry.space_group_name_H-M   'P 1'
#
loop_
_entity.id
_entity.type
_entity.pdbx_description
1 polymer ?
#
loop_
_entity_poly.entity_id
_entity_poly.type
_entity_poly.pdbx_seq_one_letter_code
_entity_poly.pdbx_strand_id
1 'polypeptide(L)'
;MAYEINVESGYGIFMWEKIMELGKEMNIEPYGTEALSTLRIEMGHVAGSEIDGRVIASDLSLEGMLSKKKDFIGKRSLNREAFINPDREKIVGVVPIDKKTMIPEGSHLVSDNSASLPNPKLGHISASCWSVEYNNPFSLAILKDGKKKIGEKLYAVSPLKNKNIAVEIVSSHYVDPKGERVRS
;
A
#
# COMPACT_ATOMS: atom_id res chain seq x y z
N MET A 1 6.34 20.02 2.43
CA MET A 1 6.89 19.96 3.83
C MET A 1 5.75 19.56 4.75
N ALA A 2 5.97 18.67 5.74
CA ALA A 2 4.94 18.21 6.67
C ALA A 2 5.38 18.53 8.11
N TYR A 3 4.41 18.78 8.98
CA TYR A 3 4.64 19.11 10.39
C TYR A 3 3.73 18.26 11.27
N GLU A 4 4.21 17.89 12.42
CA GLU A 4 3.44 17.33 13.52
C GLU A 4 3.52 18.28 14.70
N ILE A 5 2.37 18.73 15.20
CA ILE A 5 2.29 19.73 16.29
C ILE A 5 1.75 19.02 17.53
N ASN A 6 2.58 18.91 18.55
CA ASN A 6 2.25 18.31 19.84
C ASN A 6 1.99 19.40 20.88
N VAL A 7 0.81 19.39 21.47
CA VAL A 7 0.39 20.32 22.54
C VAL A 7 -0.27 19.54 23.68
N GLU A 8 -0.36 20.16 24.85
CA GLU A 8 -1.15 19.62 25.94
C GLU A 8 -2.62 19.50 25.53
N SER A 9 -3.32 18.47 25.98
CA SER A 9 -4.69 18.15 25.55
C SER A 9 -5.69 19.29 25.73
N GLY A 10 -5.49 20.13 26.73
CA GLY A 10 -6.33 21.32 26.99
C GLY A 10 -6.26 22.40 25.89
N TYR A 11 -5.20 22.40 25.09
CA TYR A 11 -4.97 23.39 24.02
C TYR A 11 -5.35 22.86 22.62
N GLY A 12 -5.84 21.64 22.51
CA GLY A 12 -6.12 21.01 21.22
C GLY A 12 -7.10 21.80 20.35
N ILE A 13 -8.22 22.24 20.93
CA ILE A 13 -9.25 23.03 20.22
C ILE A 13 -8.67 24.40 19.82
N PHE A 14 -8.03 25.09 20.76
CA PHE A 14 -7.41 26.38 20.48
C PHE A 14 -6.40 26.29 19.31
N MET A 15 -5.57 25.27 19.33
CA MET A 15 -4.54 25.09 18.29
C MET A 15 -5.18 24.78 16.92
N TRP A 16 -6.23 23.94 16.89
CA TRP A 16 -7.00 23.66 15.69
C TRP A 16 -7.61 24.93 15.09
N GLU A 17 -8.34 25.70 15.91
CA GLU A 17 -8.97 26.96 15.47
C GLU A 17 -7.95 27.97 14.97
N LYS A 18 -6.80 28.07 15.67
CA LYS A 18 -5.74 29.00 15.30
C LYS A 18 -5.07 28.63 13.98
N ILE A 19 -4.82 27.35 13.74
CA ILE A 19 -4.29 26.86 12.46
C ILE A 19 -5.27 27.11 11.33
N MET A 20 -6.55 26.82 11.55
CA MET A 20 -7.60 27.05 10.55
C MET A 20 -7.78 28.53 10.23
N GLU A 21 -7.69 29.41 11.25
CA GLU A 21 -7.74 30.86 11.07
C GLU A 21 -6.58 31.37 10.21
N LEU A 22 -5.34 31.03 10.61
CA LEU A 22 -4.13 31.50 9.93
C LEU A 22 -3.97 30.88 8.53
N GLY A 23 -4.46 29.68 8.33
CA GLY A 23 -4.38 28.97 7.06
C GLY A 23 -5.38 29.42 6.00
N LYS A 24 -6.38 30.26 6.34
CA LYS A 24 -7.40 30.72 5.38
C LYS A 24 -6.84 31.35 4.12
N GLU A 25 -5.82 32.19 4.27
CA GLU A 25 -5.16 32.85 3.13
C GLU A 25 -4.38 31.88 2.23
N MET A 26 -4.05 30.70 2.76
CA MET A 26 -3.33 29.62 2.07
C MET A 26 -4.27 28.51 1.60
N ASN A 27 -5.59 28.72 1.69
CA ASN A 27 -6.62 27.73 1.33
C ASN A 27 -6.43 26.40 2.08
N ILE A 28 -6.16 26.47 3.40
CA ILE A 28 -6.05 25.27 4.22
C ILE A 28 -7.38 24.50 4.24
N GLU A 29 -7.30 23.20 4.04
CA GLU A 29 -8.45 22.30 4.08
C GLU A 29 -8.20 21.15 5.06
N PRO A 30 -9.13 20.85 5.96
CA PRO A 30 -9.04 19.70 6.82
C PRO A 30 -9.34 18.41 6.04
N TYR A 31 -8.64 17.34 6.31
CA TYR A 31 -8.97 16.03 5.77
C TYR A 31 -9.00 14.97 6.88
N GLY A 32 -9.87 13.96 6.72
CA GLY A 32 -10.07 12.91 7.69
C GLY A 32 -9.16 11.71 7.48
N THR A 33 -9.25 10.75 8.39
CA THR A 33 -8.46 9.51 8.36
C THR A 33 -8.73 8.63 7.13
N GLU A 34 -9.94 8.68 6.57
CA GLU A 34 -10.30 7.95 5.35
C GLU A 34 -9.56 8.53 4.13
N ALA A 35 -9.54 9.87 4.00
CA ALA A 35 -8.75 10.53 2.96
C ALA A 35 -7.25 10.24 3.12
N LEU A 36 -6.72 10.26 4.35
CA LEU A 36 -5.34 9.87 4.63
C LEU A 36 -5.07 8.43 4.20
N SER A 37 -6.00 7.50 4.47
CA SER A 37 -5.89 6.11 4.02
C SER A 37 -5.86 5.98 2.50
N THR A 38 -6.70 6.71 1.79
CA THR A 38 -6.69 6.75 0.32
C THR A 38 -5.35 7.25 -0.21
N LEU A 39 -4.89 8.39 0.29
CA LEU A 39 -3.61 8.99 -0.13
C LEU A 39 -2.42 8.06 0.12
N ARG A 40 -2.36 7.38 1.29
CA ARG A 40 -1.27 6.44 1.59
C ARG A 40 -1.27 5.25 0.63
N ILE A 41 -2.47 4.72 0.26
CA ILE A 41 -2.60 3.60 -0.66
C ILE A 41 -2.13 4.01 -2.05
N GLU A 42 -2.57 5.16 -2.56
CA GLU A 42 -2.15 5.70 -3.86
C GLU A 42 -0.63 5.88 -3.96
N MET A 43 0.01 6.33 -2.89
CA MET A 43 1.46 6.52 -2.80
C MET A 43 2.24 5.23 -2.53
N GLY A 44 1.56 4.12 -2.27
CA GLY A 44 2.20 2.86 -1.90
C GLY A 44 2.83 2.86 -0.51
N HIS A 45 2.39 3.76 0.37
CA HIS A 45 2.87 3.80 1.76
C HIS A 45 2.22 2.67 2.57
N VAL A 46 3.08 1.85 3.15
CA VAL A 46 2.68 0.71 3.97
C VAL A 46 2.14 1.13 5.33
N ALA A 47 1.17 0.40 5.84
CA ALA A 47 0.59 0.60 7.17
C ALA A 47 0.39 -0.75 7.87
N GLY A 48 -0.37 -0.80 8.96
CA GLY A 48 -0.52 -1.97 9.80
C GLY A 48 -0.89 -3.27 9.08
N SER A 49 -1.72 -3.19 8.04
CA SER A 49 -2.12 -4.37 7.24
C SER A 49 -0.99 -5.00 6.42
N GLU A 50 0.01 -4.21 6.05
CA GLU A 50 1.18 -4.67 5.30
C GLU A 50 2.38 -4.99 6.21
N ILE A 51 2.40 -4.43 7.43
CA ILE A 51 3.54 -4.54 8.35
C ILE A 51 3.20 -5.54 9.45
N ASP A 52 3.73 -6.74 9.34
CA ASP A 52 3.62 -7.76 10.38
C ASP A 52 4.99 -8.45 10.62
N GLY A 53 5.04 -9.37 11.58
CA GLY A 53 6.27 -10.07 11.95
C GLY A 53 6.85 -11.00 10.87
N ARG A 54 6.20 -11.18 9.73
CA ARG A 54 6.61 -12.06 8.63
C ARG A 54 7.34 -11.33 7.52
N VAL A 55 7.20 -10.00 7.44
CA VAL A 55 7.78 -9.18 6.37
C VAL A 55 9.10 -8.54 6.79
N ILE A 56 9.95 -8.27 5.82
CA ILE A 56 11.17 -7.48 5.96
C ILE A 56 11.12 -6.27 5.01
N ALA A 57 12.00 -5.30 5.21
CA ALA A 57 12.01 -4.06 4.43
C ALA A 57 12.01 -4.28 2.90
N SER A 58 12.73 -5.28 2.41
CA SER A 58 12.76 -5.61 0.98
C SER A 58 11.45 -6.20 0.44
N ASP A 59 10.60 -6.77 1.30
CA ASP A 59 9.28 -7.26 0.89
C ASP A 59 8.31 -6.10 0.64
N LEU A 60 8.55 -5.00 1.32
CA LEU A 60 7.73 -3.78 1.29
C LEU A 60 8.31 -2.68 0.38
N SER A 61 9.30 -3.01 -0.47
CA SER A 61 10.00 -2.04 -1.33
C SER A 61 10.72 -0.92 -0.57
N LEU A 62 11.12 -1.19 0.69
CA LEU A 62 11.83 -0.26 1.57
C LEU A 62 13.34 -0.56 1.65
N GLU A 63 13.88 -1.36 0.75
CA GLU A 63 15.32 -1.70 0.73
C GLU A 63 16.22 -0.47 0.58
N GLY A 64 15.73 0.60 -0.03
CA GLY A 64 16.45 1.88 -0.13
C GLY A 64 16.72 2.57 1.22
N MET A 65 15.94 2.24 2.24
CA MET A 65 16.11 2.77 3.60
C MET A 65 17.21 2.03 4.39
N LEU A 66 17.64 0.86 3.91
CA LEU A 66 18.66 0.05 4.56
C LEU A 66 20.05 0.61 4.27
N SER A 67 20.77 1.06 5.30
CA SER A 67 22.09 1.63 5.12
C SER A 67 23.10 0.58 4.64
N LYS A 68 23.75 0.89 3.52
CA LYS A 68 24.89 0.11 3.03
C LYS A 68 26.17 0.38 3.81
N LYS A 69 26.33 1.60 4.35
CA LYS A 69 27.55 2.07 5.00
C LYS A 69 27.56 1.88 6.51
N LYS A 70 26.41 2.12 7.16
CA LYS A 70 26.28 2.00 8.61
C LYS A 70 25.94 0.59 9.01
N ASP A 71 26.40 0.16 10.17
CA ASP A 71 25.92 -1.05 10.82
C ASP A 71 24.64 -0.77 11.61
N PHE A 72 23.76 -1.77 11.73
CA PHE A 72 22.50 -1.68 12.44
C PHE A 72 22.04 -3.06 12.94
N ILE A 73 21.23 -3.08 13.97
CA ILE A 73 20.66 -4.30 14.53
C ILE A 73 19.85 -5.03 13.45
N GLY A 74 20.15 -6.30 13.23
CA GLY A 74 19.46 -7.13 12.24
C GLY A 74 20.12 -7.17 10.84
N LYS A 75 21.11 -6.31 10.53
CA LYS A 75 21.79 -6.30 9.22
C LYS A 75 22.30 -7.67 8.79
N ARG A 76 22.95 -8.41 9.69
CA ARG A 76 23.44 -9.78 9.42
C ARG A 76 22.31 -10.76 9.16
N SER A 77 21.16 -10.58 9.83
CA SER A 77 20.00 -11.46 9.67
C SER A 77 19.37 -11.36 8.28
N LEU A 78 19.50 -10.22 7.59
CA LEU A 78 18.99 -10.04 6.23
C LEU A 78 19.65 -11.00 5.21
N ASN A 79 20.82 -11.55 5.54
CA ASN A 79 21.53 -12.52 4.68
C ASN A 79 21.12 -13.98 4.95
N ARG A 80 20.15 -14.23 5.84
CA ARG A 80 19.65 -15.59 6.07
C ARG A 80 18.92 -16.09 4.83
N GLU A 81 19.05 -17.37 4.53
CA GLU A 81 18.43 -18.03 3.38
C GLU A 81 16.92 -17.73 3.25
N ALA A 82 16.18 -17.77 4.37
CA ALA A 82 14.76 -17.44 4.40
C ALA A 82 14.45 -16.00 3.94
N PHE A 83 15.38 -15.05 4.07
CA PHE A 83 15.18 -13.65 3.71
C PHE A 83 15.69 -13.28 2.32
N ILE A 84 16.68 -14.02 1.82
CA ILE A 84 17.21 -13.85 0.46
C ILE A 84 16.47 -14.71 -0.58
N ASN A 85 15.54 -15.56 -0.14
CA ASN A 85 14.75 -16.41 -1.02
C ASN A 85 13.98 -15.54 -2.05
N PRO A 86 14.16 -15.78 -3.36
CA PRO A 86 13.47 -15.01 -4.40
C PRO A 86 11.94 -15.19 -4.40
N ASP A 87 11.45 -16.31 -3.86
CA ASP A 87 10.02 -16.65 -3.79
C ASP A 87 9.27 -15.90 -2.69
N ARG A 88 9.93 -14.99 -1.97
CA ARG A 88 9.25 -14.19 -0.95
C ARG A 88 8.14 -13.35 -1.54
N GLU A 89 7.11 -13.17 -0.75
CA GLU A 89 6.02 -12.24 -1.07
C GLU A 89 6.56 -10.80 -1.09
N LYS A 90 6.09 -10.00 -2.05
CA LYS A 90 6.49 -8.60 -2.23
C LYS A 90 5.26 -7.73 -2.40
N ILE A 91 5.35 -6.49 -1.91
CA ILE A 91 4.28 -5.53 -2.12
C ILE A 91 4.18 -5.15 -3.60
N VAL A 92 2.94 -5.09 -4.08
CA VAL A 92 2.56 -4.68 -5.43
C VAL A 92 1.30 -3.84 -5.39
N GLY A 93 1.03 -3.11 -6.46
CA GLY A 93 -0.26 -2.54 -6.75
C GLY A 93 -1.13 -3.51 -7.54
N VAL A 94 -2.43 -3.37 -7.42
CA VAL A 94 -3.42 -4.18 -8.14
C VAL A 94 -4.56 -3.30 -8.63
N VAL A 95 -4.87 -3.40 -9.91
CA VAL A 95 -5.95 -2.65 -10.55
C VAL A 95 -6.93 -3.61 -11.19
N PRO A 96 -8.26 -3.46 -10.99
CA PRO A 96 -9.23 -4.28 -11.69
C PRO A 96 -9.22 -3.96 -13.19
N ILE A 97 -9.34 -4.98 -14.05
CA ILE A 97 -9.28 -4.80 -15.50
C ILE A 97 -10.43 -3.92 -16.01
N ASP A 98 -11.60 -4.00 -15.37
CA ASP A 98 -12.75 -3.16 -15.71
C ASP A 98 -12.63 -1.70 -15.23
N LYS A 99 -11.62 -1.39 -14.40
CA LYS A 99 -11.36 -0.08 -13.80
C LYS A 99 -12.53 0.53 -13.02
N LYS A 100 -13.46 -0.30 -12.57
CA LYS A 100 -14.71 0.12 -11.91
C LYS A 100 -14.99 -0.64 -10.63
N THR A 101 -14.70 -1.94 -10.60
CA THR A 101 -15.08 -2.78 -9.49
C THR A 101 -14.09 -2.68 -8.34
N MET A 102 -14.54 -2.20 -7.19
CA MET A 102 -13.73 -2.21 -5.95
C MET A 102 -13.37 -3.63 -5.56
N ILE A 103 -12.09 -3.87 -5.34
CA ILE A 103 -11.56 -5.16 -4.89
C ILE A 103 -11.70 -5.22 -3.37
N PRO A 104 -12.40 -6.21 -2.80
CA PRO A 104 -12.50 -6.34 -1.35
C PRO A 104 -11.14 -6.61 -0.71
N GLU A 105 -10.84 -5.92 0.38
CA GLU A 105 -9.68 -6.23 1.22
C GLU A 105 -9.77 -7.68 1.72
N GLY A 106 -8.61 -8.33 1.88
CA GLY A 106 -8.52 -9.74 2.23
C GLY A 106 -8.80 -10.70 1.07
N SER A 107 -9.15 -10.21 -0.15
CA SER A 107 -9.28 -11.07 -1.33
C SER A 107 -7.98 -11.81 -1.62
N HIS A 108 -8.07 -13.08 -1.97
CA HIS A 108 -6.91 -13.87 -2.38
C HIS A 108 -6.58 -13.62 -3.84
N LEU A 109 -5.30 -13.47 -4.15
CA LEU A 109 -4.80 -13.44 -5.51
C LEU A 109 -4.50 -14.87 -5.98
N VAL A 110 -5.07 -15.26 -7.11
CA VAL A 110 -4.94 -16.60 -7.70
C VAL A 110 -4.67 -16.50 -9.20
N SER A 111 -4.02 -17.51 -9.76
CA SER A 111 -3.69 -17.54 -11.20
C SER A 111 -4.88 -17.91 -12.09
N ASP A 112 -5.83 -18.66 -11.55
CA ASP A 112 -6.94 -19.21 -12.30
C ASP A 112 -8.29 -18.83 -11.68
N ASN A 113 -9.27 -18.60 -12.55
CA ASN A 113 -10.65 -18.29 -12.21
C ASN A 113 -11.46 -19.55 -11.82
N SER A 114 -10.88 -20.75 -11.90
CA SER A 114 -11.61 -21.96 -11.53
C SER A 114 -12.00 -21.91 -10.05
N ALA A 115 -13.30 -21.95 -9.79
CA ALA A 115 -13.86 -21.94 -8.43
C ALA A 115 -13.59 -23.24 -7.64
N SER A 116 -12.83 -24.18 -8.20
CA SER A 116 -12.46 -25.43 -7.54
C SER A 116 -11.41 -25.21 -6.48
N LEU A 117 -11.75 -25.40 -5.23
CA LEU A 117 -10.81 -25.46 -4.13
C LEU A 117 -10.12 -26.84 -4.10
N PRO A 118 -8.82 -26.91 -3.75
CA PRO A 118 -7.97 -25.80 -3.30
C PRO A 118 -7.31 -25.04 -4.47
N ASN A 119 -7.61 -23.74 -4.60
CA ASN A 119 -6.89 -22.88 -5.53
C ASN A 119 -5.66 -22.28 -4.82
N PRO A 120 -4.43 -22.52 -5.29
CA PRO A 120 -3.23 -22.05 -4.63
C PRO A 120 -3.21 -20.52 -4.51
N LYS A 121 -3.22 -20.03 -3.29
CA LYS A 121 -3.08 -18.61 -2.99
C LYS A 121 -1.67 -18.15 -3.36
N LEU A 122 -1.59 -17.17 -4.26
CA LEU A 122 -0.34 -16.49 -4.62
C LEU A 122 -0.06 -15.27 -3.71
N GLY A 123 -1.11 -14.69 -3.16
CA GLY A 123 -1.04 -13.49 -2.36
C GLY A 123 -2.41 -13.03 -1.88
N HIS A 124 -2.46 -11.81 -1.32
CA HIS A 124 -3.72 -11.23 -0.85
C HIS A 124 -3.72 -9.71 -0.98
N ILE A 125 -4.92 -9.15 -1.11
CA ILE A 125 -5.17 -7.71 -1.07
C ILE A 125 -5.11 -7.26 0.38
N SER A 126 -4.22 -6.30 0.68
CA SER A 126 -4.03 -5.76 2.04
C SER A 126 -4.83 -4.49 2.29
N ALA A 127 -4.97 -3.64 1.28
CA ALA A 127 -5.73 -2.40 1.36
C ALA A 127 -6.28 -2.02 -0.01
N SER A 128 -7.42 -1.31 -0.03
CA SER A 128 -8.08 -0.90 -1.26
C SER A 128 -8.66 0.51 -1.13
N CYS A 129 -8.56 1.31 -2.19
CA CYS A 129 -9.17 2.63 -2.27
C CYS A 129 -9.74 2.89 -3.67
N TRP A 130 -10.56 3.93 -3.76
CA TRP A 130 -10.84 4.58 -5.03
C TRP A 130 -9.80 5.67 -5.25
N SER A 131 -8.97 5.50 -6.26
CA SER A 131 -7.99 6.54 -6.61
C SER A 131 -8.70 7.72 -7.25
N VAL A 132 -8.58 8.88 -6.60
CA VAL A 132 -9.13 10.14 -7.13
C VAL A 132 -8.31 10.62 -8.32
N GLU A 133 -7.01 10.45 -8.26
CA GLU A 133 -6.07 10.87 -9.32
C GLU A 133 -6.36 10.17 -10.65
N TYR A 134 -6.59 8.86 -10.64
CA TYR A 134 -6.82 8.07 -11.86
C TYR A 134 -8.30 7.70 -12.09
N ASN A 135 -9.18 8.10 -11.18
CA ASN A 135 -10.61 7.81 -11.23
C ASN A 135 -10.92 6.33 -11.44
N ASN A 136 -10.22 5.47 -10.71
CA ASN A 136 -10.41 4.02 -10.72
C ASN A 136 -10.05 3.39 -9.38
N PRO A 137 -10.50 2.15 -9.11
CA PRO A 137 -10.05 1.39 -7.94
C PRO A 137 -8.56 1.07 -8.03
N PHE A 138 -7.86 1.21 -6.90
CA PHE A 138 -6.49 0.79 -6.72
C PHE A 138 -6.34 0.04 -5.39
N SER A 139 -5.50 -0.98 -5.36
CA SER A 139 -5.28 -1.77 -4.16
C SER A 139 -3.79 -2.06 -3.96
N LEU A 140 -3.37 -2.18 -2.71
CA LEU A 140 -2.10 -2.77 -2.35
C LEU A 140 -2.29 -4.26 -2.06
N ALA A 141 -1.30 -5.05 -2.41
CA ALA A 141 -1.29 -6.48 -2.18
C ALA A 141 0.11 -6.98 -1.82
N ILE A 142 0.14 -8.07 -1.08
CA ILE A 142 1.35 -8.85 -0.83
C ILE A 142 1.25 -10.09 -1.74
N LEU A 143 2.20 -10.23 -2.66
CA LEU A 143 2.15 -11.23 -3.73
C LEU A 143 3.48 -11.97 -3.87
N LYS A 144 3.43 -13.29 -3.96
CA LYS A 144 4.59 -14.15 -4.24
C LYS A 144 5.22 -13.75 -5.59
N ASP A 145 6.53 -13.53 -5.60
CA ASP A 145 7.29 -13.01 -6.74
C ASP A 145 6.74 -11.68 -7.31
N GLY A 146 6.05 -10.87 -6.49
CA GLY A 146 5.22 -9.76 -6.94
C GLY A 146 5.90 -8.81 -7.91
N LYS A 147 7.15 -8.40 -7.65
CA LYS A 147 7.89 -7.49 -8.54
C LYS A 147 8.11 -8.05 -9.96
N LYS A 148 8.21 -9.39 -10.10
CA LYS A 148 8.37 -10.05 -11.39
C LYS A 148 7.05 -10.18 -12.16
N LYS A 149 5.94 -10.10 -11.43
CA LYS A 149 4.57 -10.26 -11.97
C LYS A 149 3.91 -8.96 -12.41
N ILE A 150 4.63 -7.85 -12.37
CA ILE A 150 4.11 -6.57 -12.88
C ILE A 150 3.75 -6.73 -14.36
N GLY A 151 2.51 -6.36 -14.72
CA GLY A 151 1.92 -6.55 -16.05
C GLY A 151 1.17 -7.88 -16.22
N GLU A 152 1.29 -8.83 -15.29
CA GLU A 152 0.52 -10.08 -15.34
C GLU A 152 -0.94 -9.85 -14.94
N LYS A 153 -1.83 -10.71 -15.49
CA LYS A 153 -3.24 -10.76 -15.13
C LYS A 153 -3.49 -11.91 -14.18
N LEU A 154 -4.15 -11.62 -13.08
CA LEU A 154 -4.57 -12.57 -12.06
C LEU A 154 -6.05 -12.37 -11.73
N TYR A 155 -6.53 -13.12 -10.74
CA TYR A 155 -7.89 -12.97 -10.20
C TYR A 155 -7.83 -12.67 -8.70
N ALA A 156 -8.60 -11.66 -8.28
CA ALA A 156 -8.85 -11.37 -6.88
C ALA A 156 -10.17 -12.03 -6.47
N VAL A 157 -10.07 -13.05 -5.63
CA VAL A 157 -11.22 -13.89 -5.23
C VAL A 157 -11.55 -13.61 -3.76
N SER A 158 -12.80 -13.23 -3.51
CA SER A 158 -13.35 -13.05 -2.18
C SER A 158 -14.57 -13.93 -1.99
N PRO A 159 -14.43 -15.13 -1.40
CA PRO A 159 -15.57 -16.02 -1.16
C PRO A 159 -16.63 -15.39 -0.27
N LEU A 160 -16.21 -14.65 0.76
CA LEU A 160 -17.13 -13.99 1.70
C LEU A 160 -18.01 -12.91 1.04
N LYS A 161 -17.51 -12.26 0.01
CA LYS A 161 -18.24 -11.25 -0.77
C LYS A 161 -18.80 -11.80 -2.08
N ASN A 162 -18.62 -13.11 -2.33
CA ASN A 162 -18.98 -13.77 -3.60
C ASN A 162 -18.49 -12.98 -4.82
N LYS A 163 -17.22 -12.55 -4.79
CA LYS A 163 -16.60 -11.78 -5.87
C LYS A 163 -15.41 -12.51 -6.44
N ASN A 164 -15.29 -12.43 -7.77
CA ASN A 164 -14.16 -12.91 -8.54
C ASN A 164 -13.86 -11.86 -9.60
N ILE A 165 -12.75 -11.13 -9.43
CA ILE A 165 -12.44 -9.93 -10.19
C ILE A 165 -11.14 -10.16 -10.94
N ALA A 166 -11.17 -10.04 -12.27
CA ALA A 166 -9.95 -10.05 -13.07
C ALA A 166 -9.15 -8.76 -12.81
N VAL A 167 -7.86 -8.92 -12.52
CA VAL A 167 -6.99 -7.83 -12.10
C VAL A 167 -5.67 -7.85 -12.86
N GLU A 168 -5.03 -6.69 -12.94
CA GLU A 168 -3.67 -6.51 -13.43
C GLU A 168 -2.76 -6.11 -12.28
N ILE A 169 -1.57 -6.71 -12.24
CA ILE A 169 -0.53 -6.38 -11.26
C ILE A 169 0.27 -5.18 -11.77
N VAL A 170 0.36 -4.16 -10.93
CA VAL A 170 1.08 -2.91 -11.24
C VAL A 170 2.08 -2.56 -10.13
N SER A 171 2.81 -1.46 -10.31
CA SER A 171 3.67 -0.93 -9.24
C SER A 171 2.84 -0.57 -8.00
N SER A 172 3.39 -0.82 -6.81
CA SER A 172 2.78 -0.36 -5.56
C SER A 172 2.75 1.17 -5.43
N HIS A 173 3.69 1.87 -6.07
CA HIS A 173 3.71 3.31 -6.17
C HIS A 173 2.89 3.73 -7.39
N TYR A 174 1.60 3.94 -7.21
CA TYR A 174 0.66 4.18 -8.29
C TYR A 174 0.64 5.66 -8.69
N VAL A 175 0.56 6.55 -7.71
CA VAL A 175 0.63 8.00 -7.90
C VAL A 175 2.03 8.48 -7.60
N ASP A 176 2.57 9.38 -8.41
CA ASP A 176 3.89 10.01 -8.27
C ASP A 176 5.03 9.01 -7.99
N PRO A 177 5.21 7.98 -8.83
CA PRO A 177 6.16 6.88 -8.57
C PRO A 177 7.61 7.34 -8.44
N LYS A 178 7.94 8.52 -8.93
CA LYS A 178 9.28 9.12 -8.80
C LYS A 178 9.40 10.10 -7.64
N GLY A 179 8.30 10.43 -6.96
CA GLY A 179 8.26 11.40 -5.88
C GLY A 179 8.61 12.83 -6.33
N GLU A 180 8.23 13.21 -7.53
CA GLU A 180 8.51 14.55 -8.09
C GLU A 180 7.67 15.62 -7.41
N ARG A 181 6.39 15.32 -7.15
CA ARG A 181 5.46 16.23 -6.43
C ARG A 181 5.88 16.49 -4.99
N VAL A 182 6.48 15.51 -4.33
CA VAL A 182 6.94 15.63 -2.93
C VAL A 182 8.20 16.51 -2.82
N ARG A 183 8.93 16.68 -3.93
CA ARG A 183 10.20 17.42 -3.98
C ARG A 183 10.11 18.78 -4.68
N SER A 184 8.94 19.07 -5.27
CA SER A 184 8.65 20.37 -5.91
C SER A 184 8.38 21.47 -4.88
#